data_95f37ab63a34f79320004ef055e80240
#
_entry.id   95f37ab63a34f79320004ef055e80240
#
_cell.length_a   1.000
_cell.length_b   1.000
_cell.length_c   1.000
_cell.angle_alpha   90.00
_cell.angle_beta   90.00
_cell.angle_gamma   90.00
#
_symmetry.space_group_name_H-M   'P 1'
#
loop_
_entity.id
_entity.type
_entity.pdbx_description
1 polymer ?
#
loop_
_entity_poly.entity_id
_entity_poly.type
_entity_poly.pdbx_seq_one_letter_code
_entity_poly.pdbx_strand_id
1 'polypeptide(L)'
;VSLIFCLLGAAVAVSIYKISNDGALGMGDLNHFINTGRAMGIVSAILLSVVIAFTFGTLIMYISRLIFSFRYTAMFRRFGAFWCGASFTAILYFAVFKGLKTPLAGSAAIEWIDQHILLSLFLCWAVGSLLLFFLQRLKINILRLTILSGTFALALAFAGNDLVNFIGVPVAGFDAYSIARHAGDSTILMEGLNASVPANFLVLMTAGVIMIVTLWTSKKAMHVTETEISLSTQGESETQYGSSLFSRTIVRAALNASNAIDRTIPKRIRDKISSRFQYEDIEHSGAPYDMIRATVTSSKSMAS
;
A
#
# COMPACT_ATOMS: atom_id res chain seq x y z
N VAL A 1 -0.64 -10.38 -4.24
CA VAL A 1 0.50 -11.18 -4.76
C VAL A 1 0.31 -12.65 -4.48
N SER A 2 0.15 -13.08 -3.21
CA SER A 2 0.00 -14.49 -2.83
C SER A 2 -1.15 -15.20 -3.55
N LEU A 3 -2.32 -14.55 -3.64
CA LEU A 3 -3.49 -15.08 -4.33
C LEU A 3 -3.19 -15.39 -5.81
N ILE A 4 -2.52 -14.48 -6.50
CA ILE A 4 -2.20 -14.65 -7.93
C ILE A 4 -1.27 -15.85 -8.14
N PHE A 5 -0.26 -16.01 -7.28
CA PHE A 5 0.62 -17.16 -7.34
C PHE A 5 -0.06 -18.48 -6.94
N CYS A 6 -0.98 -18.45 -5.96
CA CYS A 6 -1.82 -19.60 -5.63
C CYS A 6 -2.69 -20.04 -6.79
N LEU A 7 -3.39 -19.10 -7.45
CA LEU A 7 -4.24 -19.39 -8.59
C LEU A 7 -3.41 -19.88 -9.80
N LEU A 8 -2.25 -19.27 -10.05
CA LEU A 8 -1.33 -19.73 -11.09
C LEU A 8 -0.84 -21.15 -10.80
N GLY A 9 -0.44 -21.45 -9.57
CA GLY A 9 -0.02 -22.78 -9.14
C GLY A 9 -1.13 -23.81 -9.28
N ALA A 10 -2.36 -23.44 -8.89
CA ALA A 10 -3.53 -24.31 -9.07
C ALA A 10 -3.82 -24.56 -10.57
N ALA A 11 -3.75 -23.55 -11.41
CA ALA A 11 -3.92 -23.69 -12.85
C ALA A 11 -2.86 -24.61 -13.47
N VAL A 12 -1.60 -24.47 -13.08
CA VAL A 12 -0.51 -25.37 -13.51
C VAL A 12 -0.78 -26.80 -13.07
N ALA A 13 -1.14 -27.03 -11.80
CA ALA A 13 -1.42 -28.37 -11.27
C ALA A 13 -2.57 -29.06 -12.00
N VAL A 14 -3.67 -28.34 -12.23
CA VAL A 14 -4.83 -28.85 -12.97
C VAL A 14 -4.47 -29.16 -14.43
N SER A 15 -3.66 -28.31 -15.05
CA SER A 15 -3.20 -28.51 -16.44
C SER A 15 -2.31 -29.74 -16.55
N ILE A 16 -1.38 -29.96 -15.61
CA ILE A 16 -0.53 -31.16 -15.57
C ILE A 16 -1.38 -32.42 -15.35
N TYR A 17 -2.34 -32.36 -14.43
CA TYR A 17 -3.26 -33.48 -14.18
C TYR A 17 -4.06 -33.83 -15.43
N LYS A 18 -4.56 -32.85 -16.17
CA LYS A 18 -5.29 -33.04 -17.41
C LYS A 18 -4.42 -33.67 -18.50
N ILE A 19 -3.21 -33.15 -18.72
CA ILE A 19 -2.22 -33.67 -19.67
C ILE A 19 -1.82 -35.11 -19.32
N SER A 20 -1.65 -35.42 -18.01
CA SER A 20 -1.29 -36.78 -17.58
C SER A 20 -2.39 -37.82 -17.79
N ASN A 21 -3.65 -37.39 -17.75
CA ASN A 21 -4.80 -38.30 -17.94
C ASN A 21 -5.27 -38.41 -19.39
N ASP A 22 -4.87 -37.47 -20.24
CA ASP A 22 -5.23 -37.44 -21.64
C ASP A 22 -4.01 -37.84 -22.48
N GLY A 23 -3.98 -39.09 -22.95
CA GLY A 23 -2.84 -39.64 -23.71
C GLY A 23 -2.54 -38.96 -25.04
N ALA A 24 -3.39 -38.04 -25.48
CA ALA A 24 -3.19 -37.23 -26.68
C ALA A 24 -2.46 -35.91 -26.47
N LEU A 25 -2.32 -35.46 -25.20
CA LEU A 25 -1.73 -34.17 -24.86
C LEU A 25 -0.29 -34.33 -24.32
N GLY A 26 0.59 -33.44 -24.74
CA GLY A 26 1.99 -33.38 -24.29
C GLY A 26 2.28 -32.19 -23.37
N MET A 27 3.44 -32.19 -22.73
CA MET A 27 3.87 -31.06 -21.87
C MET A 27 3.99 -29.72 -22.64
N GLY A 28 4.11 -29.76 -23.97
CA GLY A 28 4.10 -28.57 -24.84
C GLY A 28 2.75 -27.83 -24.84
N ASP A 29 1.66 -28.58 -24.59
CA ASP A 29 0.30 -28.03 -24.61
C ASP A 29 -0.07 -27.26 -23.34
N LEU A 30 0.84 -27.19 -22.38
CA LEU A 30 0.63 -26.42 -21.13
C LEU A 30 0.28 -24.95 -21.40
N ASN A 31 0.84 -24.38 -22.47
CA ASN A 31 0.54 -22.99 -22.88
C ASN A 31 -0.89 -22.76 -23.34
N HIS A 32 -1.61 -23.81 -23.77
CA HIS A 32 -3.02 -23.72 -24.17
C HIS A 32 -3.95 -23.60 -22.94
N PHE A 33 -3.52 -24.10 -21.77
CA PHE A 33 -4.31 -24.09 -20.55
C PHE A 33 -4.00 -22.88 -19.65
N ILE A 34 -2.83 -22.24 -19.83
CA ILE A 34 -2.37 -21.13 -19.01
C ILE A 34 -2.16 -19.92 -19.89
N ASN A 35 -2.80 -18.80 -19.55
CA ASN A 35 -2.53 -17.52 -20.19
C ASN A 35 -1.20 -16.94 -19.68
N THR A 36 -0.09 -17.44 -20.25
CA THR A 36 1.27 -17.06 -19.88
C THR A 36 1.55 -15.57 -20.06
N GLY A 37 0.99 -14.95 -21.12
CA GLY A 37 1.13 -13.51 -21.36
C GLY A 37 0.53 -12.67 -20.22
N ARG A 38 -0.65 -13.04 -19.76
CA ARG A 38 -1.31 -12.35 -18.63
C ARG A 38 -0.57 -12.59 -17.31
N ALA A 39 -0.10 -13.80 -17.06
CA ALA A 39 0.69 -14.13 -15.89
C ALA A 39 2.00 -13.33 -15.84
N MET A 40 2.75 -13.28 -16.94
CA MET A 40 3.98 -12.49 -17.04
C MET A 40 3.72 -10.99 -16.91
N GLY A 41 2.63 -10.47 -17.47
CA GLY A 41 2.20 -9.08 -17.28
C GLY A 41 1.97 -8.73 -15.82
N ILE A 42 1.30 -9.59 -15.07
CA ILE A 42 1.03 -9.40 -13.63
C ILE A 42 2.34 -9.45 -12.84
N VAL A 43 3.21 -10.43 -13.06
CA VAL A 43 4.51 -10.54 -12.38
C VAL A 43 5.37 -9.30 -12.65
N SER A 44 5.43 -8.86 -13.91
CA SER A 44 6.18 -7.65 -14.28
C SER A 44 5.61 -6.40 -13.62
N ALA A 45 4.28 -6.26 -13.54
CA ALA A 45 3.63 -5.16 -12.86
C ALA A 45 3.93 -5.14 -11.35
N ILE A 46 3.98 -6.30 -10.70
CA ILE A 46 4.36 -6.42 -9.29
C ILE A 46 5.80 -5.94 -9.07
N LEU A 47 6.75 -6.41 -9.88
CA LEU A 47 8.14 -5.99 -9.78
C LEU A 47 8.32 -4.49 -10.05
N LEU A 48 7.63 -3.97 -11.07
CA LEU A 48 7.67 -2.54 -11.39
C LEU A 48 7.07 -1.69 -10.26
N SER A 49 5.98 -2.15 -9.62
CA SER A 49 5.35 -1.43 -8.52
C SER A 49 6.30 -1.24 -7.33
N VAL A 50 7.14 -2.23 -7.02
CA VAL A 50 8.15 -2.12 -5.95
C VAL A 50 9.16 -1.02 -6.27
N VAL A 51 9.66 -0.96 -7.51
CA VAL A 51 10.62 0.07 -7.95
C VAL A 51 10.00 1.46 -7.87
N ILE A 52 8.77 1.61 -8.36
CA ILE A 52 8.02 2.87 -8.32
C ILE A 52 7.79 3.30 -6.87
N ALA A 53 7.29 2.42 -6.02
CA ALA A 53 7.01 2.72 -4.62
C ALA A 53 8.29 3.14 -3.86
N PHE A 54 9.40 2.44 -4.08
CA PHE A 54 10.69 2.78 -3.48
C PHE A 54 11.17 4.17 -3.95
N THR A 55 11.11 4.43 -5.24
CA THR A 55 11.59 5.71 -5.83
C THR A 55 10.79 6.89 -5.31
N PHE A 56 9.45 6.82 -5.41
CA PHE A 56 8.58 7.89 -4.93
C PHE A 56 8.65 8.06 -3.42
N GLY A 57 8.71 6.95 -2.65
CA GLY A 57 8.84 7.01 -1.20
C GLY A 57 10.14 7.69 -0.76
N THR A 58 11.25 7.38 -1.43
CA THR A 58 12.54 8.03 -1.17
C THR A 58 12.50 9.51 -1.53
N LEU A 59 11.90 9.85 -2.67
CA LEU A 59 11.74 11.26 -3.10
C LEU A 59 10.91 12.08 -2.11
N ILE A 60 9.76 11.55 -1.69
CA ILE A 60 8.89 12.23 -0.72
C ILE A 60 9.61 12.38 0.63
N MET A 61 10.34 11.34 1.08
CA MET A 61 11.11 11.43 2.32
C MET A 61 12.22 12.46 2.22
N TYR A 62 12.92 12.54 1.09
CA TYR A 62 13.95 13.55 0.83
C TYR A 62 13.36 14.96 0.88
N ILE A 63 12.24 15.21 0.18
CA ILE A 63 11.54 16.50 0.19
C ILE A 63 11.08 16.86 1.60
N SER A 64 10.54 15.89 2.35
CA SER A 64 10.09 16.09 3.73
C SER A 64 11.23 16.54 4.63
N ARG A 65 12.41 15.92 4.51
CA ARG A 65 13.60 16.31 5.27
C ARG A 65 14.16 17.66 4.85
N LEU A 66 14.02 18.02 3.58
CA LEU A 66 14.42 19.33 3.08
C LEU A 66 13.54 20.45 3.68
N ILE A 67 12.25 20.20 3.84
CA ILE A 67 11.28 21.14 4.44
C ILE A 67 11.41 21.11 5.96
N PHE A 68 11.32 19.91 6.57
CA PHE A 68 11.36 19.69 8.00
C PHE A 68 12.68 19.02 8.35
N SER A 69 13.64 19.78 8.88
CA SER A 69 14.86 19.18 9.44
C SER A 69 14.53 18.39 10.73
N PHE A 70 15.51 17.78 11.37
CA PHE A 70 15.30 17.10 12.67
C PHE A 70 14.72 18.05 13.75
N ARG A 71 14.99 19.36 13.67
CA ARG A 71 14.33 20.40 14.50
C ARG A 71 13.04 20.91 13.85
N TYR A 72 12.07 20.05 13.68
CA TYR A 72 10.86 20.37 12.93
C TYR A 72 9.86 21.29 13.64
N THR A 73 9.93 21.45 14.97
CA THR A 73 8.89 22.11 15.78
C THR A 73 8.54 23.53 15.33
N ALA A 74 9.55 24.36 15.05
CA ALA A 74 9.33 25.75 14.62
C ALA A 74 8.75 25.85 13.21
N MET A 75 9.26 25.04 12.28
CA MET A 75 8.81 24.98 10.90
C MET A 75 7.42 24.33 10.82
N PHE A 76 7.19 23.29 11.63
CA PHE A 76 5.93 22.59 11.71
C PHE A 76 4.80 23.50 12.23
N ARG A 77 5.07 24.38 13.18
CA ARG A 77 4.08 25.36 13.63
C ARG A 77 3.59 26.29 12.52
N ARG A 78 4.42 26.54 11.49
CA ARG A 78 4.08 27.41 10.36
C ARG A 78 3.47 26.66 9.17
N PHE A 79 4.05 25.53 8.81
CA PHE A 79 3.70 24.77 7.59
C PHE A 79 3.08 23.39 7.88
N GLY A 80 3.00 22.97 9.14
CA GLY A 80 2.52 21.66 9.53
C GLY A 80 1.09 21.36 9.10
N ALA A 81 0.19 22.34 9.19
CA ALA A 81 -1.20 22.16 8.77
C ALA A 81 -1.32 21.87 7.26
N PHE A 82 -0.53 22.55 6.42
CA PHE A 82 -0.51 22.31 4.98
C PHE A 82 0.07 20.95 4.63
N TRP A 83 1.14 20.55 5.32
CA TRP A 83 1.78 19.25 5.15
C TRP A 83 0.87 18.10 5.59
N CYS A 84 0.32 18.20 6.80
CA CYS A 84 -0.65 17.22 7.30
C CYS A 84 -1.92 17.19 6.43
N GLY A 85 -2.35 18.34 5.91
CA GLY A 85 -3.45 18.44 4.94
C GLY A 85 -3.18 17.67 3.65
N ALA A 86 -1.97 17.74 3.10
CA ALA A 86 -1.58 16.96 1.93
C ALA A 86 -1.57 15.46 2.23
N SER A 87 -1.02 15.05 3.37
CA SER A 87 -1.05 13.65 3.82
C SER A 87 -2.48 13.16 4.03
N PHE A 88 -3.32 13.97 4.68
CA PHE A 88 -4.73 13.64 4.92
C PHE A 88 -5.53 13.51 3.61
N THR A 89 -5.25 14.38 2.64
CA THR A 89 -5.87 14.29 1.30
C THR A 89 -5.47 13.00 0.58
N ALA A 90 -4.20 12.61 0.63
CA ALA A 90 -3.73 11.36 0.05
C ALA A 90 -4.41 10.15 0.71
N ILE A 91 -4.54 10.16 2.04
CA ILE A 91 -5.22 9.14 2.83
C ILE A 91 -6.71 9.05 2.42
N LEU A 92 -7.38 10.18 2.35
CA LEU A 92 -8.81 10.26 2.03
C LEU A 92 -9.09 9.84 0.59
N TYR A 93 -8.25 10.29 -0.35
CA TYR A 93 -8.31 9.86 -1.74
C TYR A 93 -8.22 8.33 -1.84
N PHE A 94 -7.24 7.73 -1.17
CA PHE A 94 -7.06 6.29 -1.17
C PHE A 94 -8.28 5.58 -0.54
N ALA A 95 -8.75 6.01 0.63
CA ALA A 95 -9.89 5.41 1.32
C ALA A 95 -11.19 5.47 0.48
N VAL A 96 -11.44 6.62 -0.16
CA VAL A 96 -12.62 6.81 -1.02
C VAL A 96 -12.50 6.02 -2.32
N PHE A 97 -11.37 6.15 -3.03
CA PHE A 97 -11.22 5.52 -4.35
C PHE A 97 -10.99 4.01 -4.29
N LYS A 98 -10.26 3.52 -3.29
CA LYS A 98 -10.06 2.07 -3.11
C LYS A 98 -11.18 1.41 -2.30
N GLY A 99 -11.66 2.07 -1.24
CA GLY A 99 -12.61 1.49 -0.31
C GLY A 99 -14.08 1.68 -0.70
N LEU A 100 -14.45 2.86 -1.20
CA LEU A 100 -15.85 3.23 -1.39
C LEU A 100 -16.31 3.33 -2.85
N LYS A 101 -15.38 3.34 -3.82
CA LYS A 101 -15.75 3.46 -5.24
C LYS A 101 -16.69 2.35 -5.69
N THR A 102 -16.43 1.10 -5.31
CA THR A 102 -17.25 -0.05 -5.71
C THR A 102 -18.65 -0.02 -5.07
N PRO A 103 -18.81 0.14 -3.74
CA PRO A 103 -20.14 0.17 -3.14
C PRO A 103 -20.95 1.42 -3.49
N LEU A 104 -20.31 2.53 -3.87
CA LEU A 104 -20.96 3.79 -4.25
C LEU A 104 -20.94 4.04 -5.77
N ALA A 105 -20.57 3.03 -6.56
CA ALA A 105 -20.58 3.12 -8.01
C ALA A 105 -21.98 3.53 -8.52
N GLY A 106 -22.02 4.53 -9.43
CA GLY A 106 -23.26 5.10 -9.93
C GLY A 106 -23.84 6.24 -9.08
N SER A 107 -23.18 6.64 -7.98
CA SER A 107 -23.58 7.87 -7.29
C SER A 107 -23.05 9.11 -8.03
N ALA A 108 -23.88 10.15 -8.16
CA ALA A 108 -23.50 11.41 -8.80
C ALA A 108 -22.24 12.05 -8.18
N ALA A 109 -22.01 11.82 -6.89
CA ALA A 109 -20.83 12.32 -6.19
C ALA A 109 -19.54 11.67 -6.69
N ILE A 110 -19.52 10.35 -6.89
CA ILE A 110 -18.33 9.62 -7.39
C ILE A 110 -18.06 10.00 -8.84
N GLU A 111 -19.10 10.10 -9.67
CA GLU A 111 -18.96 10.50 -11.08
C GLU A 111 -18.41 11.93 -11.19
N TRP A 112 -18.89 12.85 -10.37
CA TRP A 112 -18.36 14.21 -10.33
C TRP A 112 -16.89 14.26 -9.91
N ILE A 113 -16.50 13.47 -8.88
CA ILE A 113 -15.11 13.36 -8.43
C ILE A 113 -14.22 12.77 -9.53
N ASP A 114 -14.67 11.72 -10.23
CA ASP A 114 -13.90 11.11 -11.34
C ASP A 114 -13.67 12.10 -12.50
N GLN A 115 -14.67 12.93 -12.81
CA GLN A 115 -14.56 13.94 -13.87
C GLN A 115 -13.66 15.12 -13.46
N HIS A 116 -13.62 15.49 -12.16
CA HIS A 116 -12.90 16.66 -11.66
C HIS A 116 -11.85 16.29 -10.60
N ILE A 117 -11.07 15.26 -10.86
CA ILE A 117 -10.15 14.67 -9.86
C ILE A 117 -9.16 15.69 -9.27
N LEU A 118 -8.56 16.54 -10.10
CA LEU A 118 -7.61 17.55 -9.64
C LEU A 118 -8.27 18.62 -8.79
N LEU A 119 -9.48 19.04 -9.15
CA LEU A 119 -10.25 20.01 -8.37
C LEU A 119 -10.68 19.41 -7.04
N SER A 120 -11.12 18.14 -7.03
CA SER A 120 -11.50 17.42 -5.82
C SER A 120 -10.33 17.26 -4.86
N LEU A 121 -9.15 16.91 -5.37
CA LEU A 121 -7.93 16.81 -4.57
C LEU A 121 -7.52 18.18 -3.99
N PHE A 122 -7.59 19.24 -4.79
CA PHE A 122 -7.27 20.58 -4.33
C PHE A 122 -8.25 21.08 -3.26
N LEU A 123 -9.55 20.89 -3.46
CA LEU A 123 -10.57 21.24 -2.46
C LEU A 123 -10.38 20.44 -1.16
N CYS A 124 -10.16 19.15 -1.27
CA CYS A 124 -9.88 18.30 -0.11
C CYS A 124 -8.66 18.76 0.66
N TRP A 125 -7.57 19.11 -0.05
CA TRP A 125 -6.36 19.66 0.54
C TRP A 125 -6.59 21.01 1.19
N ALA A 126 -7.31 21.92 0.55
CA ALA A 126 -7.59 23.26 1.08
C ALA A 126 -8.45 23.18 2.34
N VAL A 127 -9.56 22.42 2.29
CA VAL A 127 -10.48 22.23 3.43
C VAL A 127 -9.78 21.49 4.56
N GLY A 128 -9.08 20.40 4.26
CA GLY A 128 -8.31 19.63 5.24
C GLY A 128 -7.22 20.46 5.91
N SER A 129 -6.46 21.24 5.14
CA SER A 129 -5.44 22.15 5.68
C SER A 129 -6.03 23.24 6.57
N LEU A 130 -7.16 23.80 6.18
CA LEU A 130 -7.88 24.81 6.98
C LEU A 130 -8.37 24.21 8.30
N LEU A 131 -9.00 23.04 8.25
CA LEU A 131 -9.46 22.32 9.42
C LEU A 131 -8.30 22.01 10.38
N LEU A 132 -7.20 21.46 9.86
CA LEU A 132 -6.02 21.14 10.66
C LEU A 132 -5.34 22.39 11.22
N PHE A 133 -5.38 23.52 10.52
CA PHE A 133 -4.92 24.79 11.01
C PHE A 133 -5.74 25.25 12.22
N PHE A 134 -7.06 25.15 12.18
CA PHE A 134 -7.92 25.46 13.33
C PHE A 134 -7.65 24.51 14.51
N LEU A 135 -7.53 23.20 14.26
CA LEU A 135 -7.20 22.23 15.30
C LEU A 135 -5.83 22.50 15.93
N GLN A 136 -4.85 22.92 15.13
CA GLN A 136 -3.55 23.34 15.63
C GLN A 136 -3.65 24.59 16.54
N ARG A 137 -4.54 25.54 16.23
CA ARG A 137 -4.82 26.70 17.08
C ARG A 137 -5.46 26.31 18.41
N LEU A 138 -6.26 25.25 18.43
CA LEU A 138 -6.83 24.65 19.64
C LEU A 138 -5.81 23.80 20.42
N LYS A 139 -4.51 23.84 20.05
CA LYS A 139 -3.41 23.07 20.65
C LYS A 139 -3.56 21.54 20.53
N ILE A 140 -4.38 21.06 19.59
CA ILE A 140 -4.49 19.64 19.27
C ILE A 140 -3.26 19.23 18.45
N ASN A 141 -2.70 18.07 18.78
CA ASN A 141 -1.56 17.53 18.04
C ASN A 141 -2.00 16.97 16.69
N ILE A 142 -1.87 17.81 15.64
CA ILE A 142 -2.29 17.45 14.27
C ILE A 142 -1.44 16.32 13.65
N LEU A 143 -0.16 16.16 14.05
CA LEU A 143 0.66 15.03 13.61
C LEU A 143 0.07 13.71 14.11
N ARG A 144 -0.28 13.65 15.38
CA ARG A 144 -0.90 12.46 15.98
C ARG A 144 -2.21 12.12 15.28
N LEU A 145 -3.03 13.14 14.99
CA LEU A 145 -4.30 12.95 14.26
C LEU A 145 -4.06 12.39 12.86
N THR A 146 -3.10 12.95 12.12
CA THR A 146 -2.74 12.50 10.77
C THR A 146 -2.22 11.06 10.77
N ILE A 147 -1.35 10.71 11.72
CA ILE A 147 -0.83 9.34 11.86
C ILE A 147 -1.96 8.36 12.18
N LEU A 148 -2.84 8.69 13.12
CA LEU A 148 -3.99 7.84 13.45
C LEU A 148 -4.93 7.65 12.26
N SER A 149 -5.19 8.71 11.50
CA SER A 149 -5.99 8.62 10.26
C SER A 149 -5.31 7.73 9.23
N GLY A 150 -3.99 7.85 9.07
CA GLY A 150 -3.19 7.00 8.21
C GLY A 150 -3.23 5.54 8.63
N THR A 151 -3.05 5.26 9.91
CA THR A 151 -3.13 3.90 10.46
C THR A 151 -4.51 3.28 10.24
N PHE A 152 -5.58 4.07 10.46
CA PHE A 152 -6.96 3.63 10.20
C PHE A 152 -7.19 3.27 8.72
N ALA A 153 -6.77 4.15 7.81
CA ALA A 153 -6.95 3.91 6.38
C ALA A 153 -6.10 2.72 5.88
N LEU A 154 -4.89 2.56 6.42
CA LEU A 154 -4.05 1.40 6.14
C LEU A 154 -4.71 0.10 6.62
N ALA A 155 -5.25 0.09 7.84
CA ALA A 155 -5.99 -1.05 8.38
C ALA A 155 -7.21 -1.38 7.52
N LEU A 156 -7.95 -0.37 7.05
CA LEU A 156 -9.09 -0.55 6.14
C LEU A 156 -8.65 -1.18 4.80
N ALA A 157 -7.53 -0.71 4.25
CA ALA A 157 -6.98 -1.23 3.00
C ALA A 157 -6.53 -2.69 3.15
N PHE A 158 -5.84 -3.02 4.22
CA PHE A 158 -5.44 -4.41 4.51
C PHE A 158 -6.65 -5.31 4.72
N ALA A 159 -7.62 -4.88 5.52
CA ALA A 159 -8.83 -5.67 5.76
C ALA A 159 -9.58 -5.98 4.45
N GLY A 160 -9.73 -5.00 3.54
CA GLY A 160 -10.33 -5.22 2.23
C GLY A 160 -9.54 -6.18 1.36
N ASN A 161 -8.23 -6.05 1.35
CA ASN A 161 -7.34 -6.93 0.58
C ASN A 161 -7.32 -8.36 1.13
N ASP A 162 -7.27 -8.51 2.45
CA ASP A 162 -7.25 -9.82 3.11
C ASP A 162 -8.59 -10.55 2.95
N LEU A 163 -9.71 -9.81 3.00
CA LEU A 163 -11.02 -10.38 2.74
C LEU A 163 -11.09 -10.99 1.33
N VAL A 164 -10.61 -10.29 0.32
CA VAL A 164 -10.56 -10.79 -1.07
C VAL A 164 -9.61 -11.98 -1.19
N ASN A 165 -8.44 -11.91 -0.59
CA ASN A 165 -7.41 -12.95 -0.72
C ASN A 165 -7.79 -14.27 -0.03
N PHE A 166 -8.43 -14.22 1.15
CA PHE A 166 -8.72 -15.41 1.94
C PHE A 166 -10.14 -15.96 1.70
N ILE A 167 -11.08 -15.10 1.41
CA ILE A 167 -12.51 -15.46 1.32
C ILE A 167 -13.00 -15.42 -0.12
N GLY A 168 -12.50 -14.53 -0.94
CA GLY A 168 -12.94 -14.37 -2.32
C GLY A 168 -12.77 -15.66 -3.15
N VAL A 169 -11.69 -16.40 -2.96
CA VAL A 169 -11.44 -17.65 -3.72
C VAL A 169 -12.40 -18.78 -3.33
N PRO A 170 -12.58 -19.11 -2.03
CA PRO A 170 -13.60 -20.08 -1.63
C PRO A 170 -15.01 -19.71 -2.06
N VAL A 171 -15.39 -18.43 -1.97
CA VAL A 171 -16.71 -17.95 -2.41
C VAL A 171 -16.88 -18.12 -3.92
N ALA A 172 -15.90 -17.69 -4.72
CA ALA A 172 -15.92 -17.89 -6.18
C ALA A 172 -15.99 -19.37 -6.56
N GLY A 173 -15.28 -20.24 -5.83
CA GLY A 173 -15.37 -21.68 -6.01
C GLY A 173 -16.76 -22.23 -5.68
N PHE A 174 -17.39 -21.75 -4.63
CA PHE A 174 -18.76 -22.14 -4.27
C PHE A 174 -19.79 -21.65 -5.30
N ASP A 175 -19.64 -20.41 -5.78
CA ASP A 175 -20.50 -19.86 -6.82
C ASP A 175 -20.36 -20.63 -8.13
N ALA A 176 -19.13 -20.96 -8.55
CA ALA A 176 -18.86 -21.81 -9.70
C ALA A 176 -19.50 -23.20 -9.57
N TYR A 177 -19.37 -23.82 -8.40
CA TYR A 177 -20.01 -25.09 -8.11
C TYR A 177 -21.55 -25.00 -8.17
N SER A 178 -22.13 -23.96 -7.62
CA SER A 178 -23.58 -23.76 -7.62
C SER A 178 -24.12 -23.54 -9.04
N ILE A 179 -23.43 -22.78 -9.88
CA ILE A 179 -23.77 -22.61 -11.30
C ILE A 179 -23.72 -23.93 -12.05
N ALA A 180 -22.65 -24.70 -11.89
CA ALA A 180 -22.52 -26.00 -12.54
C ALA A 180 -23.61 -26.98 -12.10
N ARG A 181 -23.93 -27.01 -10.80
CA ARG A 181 -25.00 -27.86 -10.26
C ARG A 181 -26.39 -27.50 -10.76
N HIS A 182 -26.70 -26.20 -10.92
CA HIS A 182 -27.99 -25.77 -11.43
C HIS A 182 -28.12 -26.00 -12.94
N ALA A 183 -27.03 -25.96 -13.66
CA ALA A 183 -27.02 -26.23 -15.11
C ALA A 183 -27.23 -27.73 -15.43
N GLY A 184 -26.92 -28.64 -14.51
CA GLY A 184 -27.06 -30.08 -14.69
C GLY A 184 -26.10 -30.70 -15.71
N ASP A 185 -25.19 -29.91 -16.28
CA ASP A 185 -24.23 -30.33 -17.29
C ASP A 185 -22.80 -30.06 -16.81
N SER A 186 -21.98 -31.09 -16.79
CA SER A 186 -20.56 -31.01 -16.37
C SER A 186 -19.66 -30.37 -17.43
N THR A 187 -20.16 -30.18 -18.66
CA THR A 187 -19.41 -29.61 -19.78
C THR A 187 -19.66 -28.12 -20.01
N ILE A 188 -20.45 -27.49 -19.13
CA ILE A 188 -20.80 -26.07 -19.27
C ILE A 188 -19.55 -25.19 -19.19
N LEU A 189 -19.41 -24.31 -20.17
CA LEU A 189 -18.42 -23.25 -20.13
C LEU A 189 -18.81 -22.22 -19.07
N MET A 190 -17.90 -21.88 -18.15
CA MET A 190 -18.13 -20.94 -17.04
C MET A 190 -18.13 -19.47 -17.50
N GLU A 191 -18.81 -19.18 -18.62
CA GLU A 191 -18.93 -17.82 -19.15
C GLU A 191 -19.67 -16.87 -18.19
N GLY A 192 -20.59 -17.40 -17.37
CA GLY A 192 -21.26 -16.63 -16.33
C GLY A 192 -20.32 -16.03 -15.25
N LEU A 193 -19.10 -16.56 -15.09
CA LEU A 193 -18.09 -16.00 -14.20
C LEU A 193 -17.27 -14.86 -14.81
N ASN A 194 -17.44 -14.56 -16.10
CA ASN A 194 -16.83 -13.38 -16.73
C ASN A 194 -17.50 -12.06 -16.28
N ALA A 195 -18.75 -12.14 -15.84
CA ALA A 195 -19.43 -11.02 -15.19
C ALA A 195 -19.14 -10.99 -13.68
N SER A 196 -19.16 -9.81 -13.08
CA SER A 196 -19.03 -9.71 -11.63
C SER A 196 -20.24 -10.36 -10.95
N VAL A 197 -20.03 -11.48 -10.27
CA VAL A 197 -21.06 -12.15 -9.49
C VAL A 197 -21.13 -11.47 -8.13
N PRO A 198 -22.30 -10.98 -7.69
CA PRO A 198 -22.45 -10.37 -6.36
C PRO A 198 -22.28 -11.45 -5.29
N ALA A 199 -21.21 -11.34 -4.50
CA ALA A 199 -20.95 -12.27 -3.42
C ALA A 199 -22.05 -12.19 -2.34
N ASN A 200 -22.39 -13.32 -1.75
CA ASN A 200 -23.40 -13.39 -0.68
C ASN A 200 -22.94 -12.56 0.54
N PHE A 201 -23.70 -11.51 0.86
CA PHE A 201 -23.38 -10.58 1.96
C PHE A 201 -23.25 -11.29 3.30
N LEU A 202 -24.07 -12.31 3.61
CA LEU A 202 -23.99 -13.05 4.87
C LEU A 202 -22.71 -13.85 4.98
N VAL A 203 -22.23 -14.44 3.87
CA VAL A 203 -20.96 -15.18 3.85
C VAL A 203 -19.79 -14.24 4.09
N LEU A 204 -19.80 -13.07 3.44
CA LEU A 204 -18.76 -12.07 3.64
C LEU A 204 -18.78 -11.50 5.06
N MET A 205 -19.95 -11.27 5.63
CA MET A 205 -20.09 -10.73 6.98
C MET A 205 -19.62 -11.72 8.05
N THR A 206 -20.03 -12.99 7.95
CA THR A 206 -19.56 -14.05 8.87
C THR A 206 -18.05 -14.27 8.77
N ALA A 207 -17.52 -14.28 7.57
CA ALA A 207 -16.09 -14.40 7.34
C ALA A 207 -15.32 -13.19 7.91
N GLY A 208 -15.84 -11.98 7.74
CA GLY A 208 -15.28 -10.75 8.33
C GLY A 208 -15.25 -10.82 9.87
N VAL A 209 -16.31 -11.30 10.51
CA VAL A 209 -16.36 -11.48 11.97
C VAL A 209 -15.31 -12.50 12.42
N ILE A 210 -15.20 -13.65 11.75
CA ILE A 210 -14.19 -14.66 12.05
C ILE A 210 -12.78 -14.07 11.91
N MET A 211 -12.53 -13.29 10.85
CA MET A 211 -11.26 -12.64 10.63
C MET A 211 -10.92 -11.65 11.75
N ILE A 212 -11.88 -10.83 12.19
CA ILE A 212 -11.69 -9.89 13.30
C ILE A 212 -11.28 -10.64 14.58
N VAL A 213 -12.02 -11.70 14.94
CA VAL A 213 -11.74 -12.51 16.12
C VAL A 213 -10.35 -13.16 16.03
N THR A 214 -10.02 -13.71 14.86
CA THR A 214 -8.72 -14.36 14.62
C THR A 214 -7.56 -13.37 14.73
N LEU A 215 -7.67 -12.18 14.13
CA LEU A 215 -6.65 -11.15 14.21
C LEU A 215 -6.49 -10.61 15.63
N TRP A 216 -7.59 -10.43 16.35
CA TRP A 216 -7.57 -9.97 17.75
C TRP A 216 -6.85 -10.96 18.69
N THR A 217 -7.04 -12.25 18.46
CA THR A 217 -6.42 -13.29 19.29
C THR A 217 -5.01 -13.68 18.85
N SER A 218 -4.59 -13.28 17.64
CA SER A 218 -3.32 -13.69 17.05
C SER A 218 -2.15 -12.83 17.55
N LYS A 219 -1.25 -13.42 18.33
CA LYS A 219 0.01 -12.78 18.72
C LYS A 219 0.90 -12.42 17.52
N LYS A 220 0.81 -13.20 16.42
CA LYS A 220 1.61 -12.92 15.20
C LYS A 220 1.15 -11.65 14.48
N ALA A 221 -0.15 -11.35 14.51
CA ALA A 221 -0.67 -10.10 13.93
C ALA A 221 -0.17 -8.87 14.69
N MET A 222 0.06 -8.97 16.00
CA MET A 222 0.64 -7.88 16.79
C MET A 222 2.08 -7.56 16.38
N HIS A 223 2.88 -8.54 15.97
CA HIS A 223 4.25 -8.30 15.48
C HIS A 223 4.31 -7.47 14.20
N VAL A 224 3.28 -7.52 13.36
CA VAL A 224 3.20 -6.64 12.17
C VAL A 224 3.09 -5.18 12.62
N THR A 225 2.25 -4.89 13.61
CA THR A 225 2.11 -3.55 14.18
C THR A 225 3.40 -3.07 14.85
N GLU A 226 4.11 -3.94 15.57
CA GLU A 226 5.41 -3.62 16.16
C GLU A 226 6.46 -3.29 15.09
N THR A 227 6.46 -4.00 13.98
CA THR A 227 7.35 -3.73 12.84
C THR A 227 7.06 -2.35 12.24
N GLU A 228 5.80 -2.01 12.03
CA GLU A 228 5.38 -0.67 11.54
C GLU A 228 5.80 0.44 12.50
N ILE A 229 5.64 0.23 13.80
CA ILE A 229 6.08 1.18 14.82
C ILE A 229 7.61 1.31 14.80
N SER A 230 8.34 0.21 14.68
CA SER A 230 9.81 0.22 14.65
C SER A 230 10.37 0.98 13.45
N LEU A 231 9.67 1.01 12.32
CA LEU A 231 10.06 1.79 11.14
C LEU A 231 10.02 3.31 11.38
N SER A 232 9.29 3.77 12.39
CA SER A 232 9.21 5.19 12.77
C SER A 232 10.20 5.57 13.88
N THR A 233 10.89 4.61 14.50
CA THR A 233 11.88 4.90 15.55
C THR A 233 13.13 5.55 14.96
N GLN A 234 13.72 6.48 15.71
CA GLN A 234 14.99 7.14 15.41
C GLN A 234 16.09 6.49 16.23
N GLY A 235 16.50 5.33 15.95
CA GLY A 235 17.59 4.67 16.65
C GLY A 235 18.35 3.77 15.70
N GLU A 236 19.52 3.30 16.09
CA GLU A 236 20.17 2.18 15.45
C GLU A 236 19.26 0.95 15.67
N SER A 237 18.40 0.66 14.69
CA SER A 237 17.68 -0.61 14.69
C SER A 237 18.68 -1.70 14.36
N GLU A 238 18.75 -2.73 15.19
CA GLU A 238 19.44 -3.97 14.83
C GLU A 238 18.94 -4.42 13.46
N THR A 239 19.85 -4.54 12.49
CA THR A 239 19.51 -4.97 11.16
C THR A 239 19.06 -6.43 11.22
N GLN A 240 17.79 -6.70 11.03
CA GLN A 240 17.23 -8.07 11.00
C GLN A 240 17.85 -8.96 9.92
N TYR A 241 18.45 -8.36 8.90
CA TYR A 241 19.02 -9.07 7.75
C TYR A 241 20.45 -8.59 7.49
N GLY A 242 21.35 -9.53 7.30
CA GLY A 242 22.72 -9.24 6.87
C GLY A 242 22.76 -8.59 5.48
N SER A 243 23.76 -7.75 5.23
CA SER A 243 23.94 -7.08 3.94
C SER A 243 24.31 -8.09 2.85
N SER A 244 23.51 -8.21 1.80
CA SER A 244 23.83 -9.02 0.62
C SER A 244 24.79 -8.30 -0.32
N LEU A 245 25.53 -9.05 -1.17
CA LEU A 245 26.41 -8.45 -2.21
C LEU A 245 25.61 -7.53 -3.14
N PHE A 246 24.39 -7.91 -3.48
CA PHE A 246 23.52 -7.13 -4.34
C PHE A 246 23.13 -5.79 -3.70
N SER A 247 22.74 -5.78 -2.42
CA SER A 247 22.40 -4.54 -1.72
C SER A 247 23.60 -3.60 -1.59
N ARG A 248 24.81 -4.16 -1.34
CA ARG A 248 26.05 -3.37 -1.29
C ARG A 248 26.37 -2.71 -2.64
N THR A 249 26.13 -3.42 -3.75
CA THR A 249 26.38 -2.88 -5.09
C THR A 249 25.42 -1.73 -5.41
N ILE A 250 24.12 -1.87 -5.08
CA ILE A 250 23.12 -0.81 -5.25
C ILE A 250 23.48 0.41 -4.40
N VAL A 251 23.85 0.22 -3.13
CA VAL A 251 24.23 1.33 -2.25
C VAL A 251 25.48 2.03 -2.75
N ARG A 252 26.49 1.31 -3.24
CA ARG A 252 27.70 1.90 -3.84
C ARG A 252 27.37 2.69 -5.10
N ALA A 253 26.52 2.16 -5.97
CA ALA A 253 26.06 2.87 -7.17
C ALA A 253 25.31 4.16 -6.81
N ALA A 254 24.40 4.10 -5.82
CA ALA A 254 23.68 5.26 -5.32
C ALA A 254 24.61 6.32 -4.69
N LEU A 255 25.61 5.90 -3.91
CA LEU A 255 26.62 6.81 -3.34
C LEU A 255 27.47 7.45 -4.42
N ASN A 256 27.89 6.70 -5.45
CA ASN A 256 28.66 7.25 -6.57
C ASN A 256 27.83 8.28 -7.36
N ALA A 257 26.55 7.99 -7.60
CA ALA A 257 25.63 8.93 -8.25
C ALA A 257 25.43 10.19 -7.39
N SER A 258 25.24 10.04 -6.08
CA SER A 258 25.14 11.17 -5.14
C SER A 258 26.39 12.03 -5.16
N ASN A 259 27.58 11.41 -5.08
CA ASN A 259 28.84 12.12 -5.14
C ASN A 259 29.07 12.85 -6.48
N ALA A 260 28.59 12.31 -7.59
CA ALA A 260 28.66 12.98 -8.89
C ALA A 260 27.74 14.19 -8.93
N ILE A 261 26.53 14.09 -8.39
CA ILE A 261 25.58 15.20 -8.26
C ILE A 261 26.14 16.28 -7.33
N ASP A 262 26.72 15.90 -6.19
CA ASP A 262 27.29 16.81 -5.20
C ASP A 262 28.47 17.63 -5.76
N ARG A 263 29.19 17.12 -6.74
CA ARG A 263 30.26 17.85 -7.45
C ARG A 263 29.71 18.94 -8.37
N THR A 264 28.49 18.78 -8.85
CA THR A 264 27.82 19.70 -9.78
C THR A 264 27.10 20.84 -9.04
N ILE A 265 26.76 20.64 -7.77
CA ILE A 265 26.03 21.60 -6.96
C ILE A 265 27.01 22.63 -6.32
N PRO A 266 26.70 23.95 -6.36
CA PRO A 266 27.51 24.97 -5.68
C PRO A 266 27.63 24.68 -4.17
N LYS A 267 28.82 24.89 -3.59
CA LYS A 267 29.12 24.63 -2.17
C LYS A 267 28.07 25.20 -1.21
N ARG A 268 27.62 26.43 -1.42
CA ARG A 268 26.62 27.10 -0.57
C ARG A 268 25.27 26.33 -0.49
N ILE A 269 24.84 25.76 -1.62
CA ILE A 269 23.57 24.99 -1.69
C ILE A 269 23.78 23.62 -1.04
N ARG A 270 24.91 22.98 -1.32
CA ARG A 270 25.28 21.71 -0.72
C ARG A 270 25.36 21.78 0.81
N ASP A 271 26.05 22.78 1.35
CA ASP A 271 26.19 22.95 2.80
C ASP A 271 24.85 23.25 3.46
N LYS A 272 23.95 23.97 2.79
CA LYS A 272 22.58 24.21 3.26
C LYS A 272 21.72 22.95 3.21
N ILE A 273 21.90 22.10 2.22
CA ILE A 273 21.22 20.81 2.13
C ILE A 273 21.76 19.87 3.21
N SER A 274 23.08 19.69 3.31
CA SER A 274 23.69 18.78 4.27
C SER A 274 23.36 19.14 5.71
N SER A 275 23.28 20.43 6.06
CA SER A 275 22.85 20.88 7.38
C SER A 275 21.40 20.46 7.73
N ARG A 276 20.54 20.24 6.73
CA ARG A 276 19.16 19.75 6.95
C ARG A 276 19.10 18.26 7.27
N PHE A 277 20.13 17.51 6.87
CA PHE A 277 20.23 16.07 7.08
C PHE A 277 21.14 15.69 8.25
N GLN A 278 21.74 16.67 8.94
CA GLN A 278 22.49 16.39 10.15
C GLN A 278 21.55 15.82 11.21
N TYR A 279 21.86 14.58 11.62
CA TYR A 279 21.19 13.94 12.75
C TYR A 279 21.54 14.70 14.03
N GLU A 280 20.54 15.09 14.75
CA GLU A 280 20.68 15.69 16.08
C GLU A 280 20.03 14.73 17.07
N ASP A 281 20.80 14.35 18.07
CA ASP A 281 20.34 13.40 19.08
C ASP A 281 19.15 14.00 19.85
N ILE A 282 18.01 13.34 19.76
CA ILE A 282 16.73 13.83 20.30
C ILE A 282 16.57 13.43 21.78
N GLU A 283 17.60 12.90 22.40
CA GLU A 283 17.58 12.54 23.83
C GLU A 283 17.04 13.67 24.74
N HIS A 284 17.13 14.93 24.29
CA HIS A 284 16.64 16.09 25.02
C HIS A 284 15.20 16.50 24.68
N SER A 285 14.54 15.91 23.68
CA SER A 285 13.17 16.27 23.29
C SER A 285 12.08 15.33 23.78
N GLY A 286 12.42 14.24 24.42
CA GLY A 286 11.48 13.30 25.06
C GLY A 286 10.58 12.51 24.11
N ALA A 287 10.79 12.60 22.78
CA ALA A 287 10.01 11.86 21.82
C ALA A 287 10.90 10.81 21.09
N PRO A 288 10.76 9.52 21.41
CA PRO A 288 11.56 8.45 20.80
C PRO A 288 11.22 8.19 19.31
N TYR A 289 10.17 8.84 18.79
CA TYR A 289 9.65 8.58 17.45
C TYR A 289 9.78 9.79 16.54
N ASP A 290 10.19 9.52 15.30
CA ASP A 290 10.16 10.51 14.23
C ASP A 290 8.75 10.63 13.63
N MET A 291 7.98 11.57 14.14
CA MET A 291 6.60 11.82 13.72
C MET A 291 6.49 12.20 12.23
N ILE A 292 7.48 12.88 11.68
CA ILE A 292 7.50 13.23 10.25
C ILE A 292 7.69 11.95 9.41
N ARG A 293 8.63 11.10 9.81
CA ARG A 293 8.87 9.81 9.17
C ARG A 293 7.63 8.91 9.26
N ALA A 294 7.00 8.85 10.43
CA ALA A 294 5.76 8.09 10.62
C ALA A 294 4.64 8.56 9.70
N THR A 295 4.46 9.88 9.54
CA THR A 295 3.45 10.46 8.64
C THR A 295 3.71 10.09 7.18
N VAL A 296 4.97 10.16 6.72
CA VAL A 296 5.36 9.80 5.36
C VAL A 296 5.20 8.29 5.13
N THR A 297 5.59 7.46 6.10
CA THR A 297 5.47 6.00 6.02
C THR A 297 4.00 5.58 5.92
N SER A 298 3.14 6.14 6.75
CA SER A 298 1.69 5.88 6.70
C SER A 298 1.08 6.28 5.36
N SER A 299 1.46 7.42 4.81
CA SER A 299 0.96 7.88 3.51
C SER A 299 1.49 7.02 2.35
N LYS A 300 2.71 6.49 2.44
CA LYS A 300 3.35 5.67 1.41
C LYS A 300 2.76 4.27 1.35
N SER A 301 2.54 3.63 2.48
CA SER A 301 2.00 2.26 2.53
C SER A 301 0.57 2.15 1.98
N MET A 302 -0.12 3.28 1.84
CA MET A 302 -1.43 3.35 1.18
C MET A 302 -1.33 3.47 -0.34
N ALA A 303 -0.22 3.99 -0.86
CA ALA A 303 -0.06 4.23 -2.29
C ALA A 303 0.50 3.00 -3.04
N SER A 304 1.01 2.01 -2.34
CA SER A 304 1.49 0.72 -2.87
C SER A 304 0.43 -0.36 -2.84
#